data_839de81c83bc295be1b1442c4fcb51ab
#
_entry.id   839de81c83bc295be1b1442c4fcb51ab
#
_cell.length_a   1.000
_cell.length_b   1.000
_cell.length_c   1.000
_cell.angle_alpha   90.00
_cell.angle_beta   90.00
_cell.angle_gamma   90.00
#
_symmetry.space_group_name_H-M   'P 1'
#
loop_
_entity.id
_entity.type
_entity.pdbx_description
1 polymer ?
#
loop_
_entity_poly.entity_id
_entity_poly.type
_entity_poly.pdbx_seq_one_letter_code
_entity_poly.pdbx_strand_id
1 'polypeptide(L)'
;MIRLKQETSEDNILNKRILFIRLSFALMFTIVFLSLVKIQIINPPEGKTGQYEKIEIPVPRGTIYDRNGKVLAMSVPYYSLYIDSWKVSHQKKKDPTYPEKLKEELISTLHINREELETKLQQRYPLIKKELSVEEYKTLTEKNLPGTVFLPSYKRIYPGGTLACHILGFAGIDGYGLEGAELYYNNILQGEKGVSLVLKDGTGDLIYSVEKKLSLPRPGQDIYLTIDTNLQYIVEEEIEDVYHKYNAASVSAIVIDYDTGEILALANIPKYDPNNPDKFSPSDRRNRAVTDLFEPGSTFKIVTAAAAIEEGVVSPDDILNCENGKWFVRNHFLRDVHPYGNLKVREIIEKSSNIGTVKIAMKLGEEKLYQYCRKFGFGKPTGIDLPGEISGLLRPLNQWSGYSITAVPIGQEVGINALQGITAMAVIANGGYLIQPHILKGIKEKSETLIPWTGQEKQRVLTQETCETLTKILQGVTEPGGTAPLANIPGYNISGKTGTGQKIVNGHYSKDRFVASFVGFLQHKDARMLVLVKVDEPKPVYYGGLVAAPAFKNIMWRSLQHLNVPPEVFEEEHKLVMRR
;
A
#
# COMPACT_ATOMS: atom_id res chain seq x y z
N MET A 1 -32.19 64.24 -94.75
CA MET A 1 -33.00 63.68 -93.58
C MET A 1 -32.64 62.21 -93.27
N ILE A 2 -32.09 61.41 -94.14
CA ILE A 2 -31.78 59.96 -93.88
C ILE A 2 -30.48 59.76 -93.08
N ARG A 3 -29.45 60.62 -93.22
CA ARG A 3 -28.18 60.48 -92.47
C ARG A 3 -28.30 60.74 -90.95
N LEU A 4 -29.12 61.70 -90.51
CA LEU A 4 -29.33 62.04 -89.10
C LEU A 4 -30.12 60.94 -88.34
N LYS A 5 -30.95 60.15 -89.04
CA LYS A 5 -31.68 59.05 -88.41
C LYS A 5 -30.83 57.77 -88.23
N GLN A 6 -29.81 57.58 -89.01
CA GLN A 6 -28.89 56.47 -88.89
C GLN A 6 -27.89 56.68 -87.75
N GLU A 7 -27.33 57.86 -87.54
CA GLU A 7 -26.43 58.21 -86.42
C GLU A 7 -27.13 58.07 -85.06
N THR A 8 -28.37 58.51 -84.95
CA THR A 8 -29.15 58.36 -83.67
C THR A 8 -29.51 56.89 -83.35
N SER A 9 -29.57 56.00 -84.33
CA SER A 9 -29.84 54.61 -84.19
C SER A 9 -28.57 53.84 -83.76
N GLU A 10 -27.41 54.14 -84.32
CA GLU A 10 -26.13 53.54 -83.96
C GLU A 10 -25.70 53.95 -82.52
N ASP A 11 -25.85 55.21 -82.16
CA ASP A 11 -25.57 55.72 -80.84
C ASP A 11 -26.49 55.08 -79.77
N ASN A 12 -27.75 54.82 -80.08
CA ASN A 12 -28.68 54.11 -79.18
C ASN A 12 -28.30 52.62 -79.00
N ILE A 13 -27.80 51.96 -80.03
CA ILE A 13 -27.31 50.60 -79.99
C ILE A 13 -26.00 50.55 -79.19
N LEU A 14 -25.11 51.49 -79.39
CA LEU A 14 -23.85 51.60 -78.66
C LEU A 14 -24.10 51.85 -77.17
N ASN A 15 -24.99 52.79 -76.81
CA ASN A 15 -25.39 53.08 -75.45
C ASN A 15 -26.05 51.89 -74.78
N LYS A 16 -26.88 51.11 -75.47
CA LYS A 16 -27.46 49.87 -74.95
C LYS A 16 -26.37 48.81 -74.72
N ARG A 17 -25.40 48.64 -75.57
CA ARG A 17 -24.27 47.74 -75.40
C ARG A 17 -23.38 48.17 -74.25
N ILE A 18 -23.10 49.45 -74.11
CA ILE A 18 -22.33 50.01 -72.97
C ILE A 18 -23.11 49.81 -71.65
N LEU A 19 -24.42 50.05 -71.70
CA LEU A 19 -25.26 49.81 -70.53
C LEU A 19 -25.28 48.30 -70.12
N PHE A 20 -25.39 47.40 -71.11
CA PHE A 20 -25.33 45.96 -70.89
C PHE A 20 -23.98 45.52 -70.30
N ILE A 21 -22.86 46.04 -70.79
CA ILE A 21 -21.51 45.78 -70.27
C ILE A 21 -21.42 46.31 -68.83
N ARG A 22 -21.87 47.56 -68.57
CA ARG A 22 -21.88 48.11 -67.19
C ARG A 22 -22.71 47.29 -66.26
N LEU A 23 -23.89 46.83 -66.65
CA LEU A 23 -24.76 45.95 -65.81
C LEU A 23 -24.13 44.59 -65.61
N SER A 24 -23.45 44.01 -66.60
CA SER A 24 -22.73 42.72 -66.43
C SER A 24 -21.56 42.87 -65.49
N PHE A 25 -20.78 43.96 -65.58
CA PHE A 25 -19.71 44.22 -64.61
C PHE A 25 -20.25 44.49 -63.21
N ALA A 26 -21.35 45.26 -63.07
CA ALA A 26 -22.00 45.49 -61.76
C ALA A 26 -22.51 44.18 -61.13
N LEU A 27 -23.12 43.32 -61.96
CA LEU A 27 -23.59 42.02 -61.52
C LEU A 27 -22.41 41.12 -61.08
N MET A 28 -21.34 41.06 -61.87
CA MET A 28 -20.14 40.31 -61.58
C MET A 28 -19.49 40.83 -60.27
N PHE A 29 -19.41 42.13 -60.07
CA PHE A 29 -18.88 42.76 -58.88
C PHE A 29 -19.75 42.47 -57.67
N THR A 30 -21.08 42.47 -57.81
CA THR A 30 -22.03 42.11 -56.77
C THR A 30 -21.88 40.65 -56.40
N ILE A 31 -21.72 39.76 -57.36
CA ILE A 31 -21.50 38.32 -57.11
C ILE A 31 -20.19 38.10 -56.31
N VAL A 32 -19.11 38.76 -56.74
CA VAL A 32 -17.80 38.70 -56.08
C VAL A 32 -17.90 39.30 -54.66
N PHE A 33 -18.56 40.45 -54.53
CA PHE A 33 -18.76 41.11 -53.23
C PHE A 33 -19.57 40.21 -52.25
N LEU A 34 -20.70 39.66 -52.74
CA LEU A 34 -21.52 38.75 -51.94
C LEU A 34 -20.76 37.47 -51.61
N SER A 35 -19.93 36.95 -52.50
CA SER A 35 -19.05 35.82 -52.23
C SER A 35 -18.00 36.14 -51.17
N LEU A 36 -17.41 37.34 -51.23
CA LEU A 36 -16.47 37.80 -50.19
C LEU A 36 -17.15 38.00 -48.83
N VAL A 37 -18.35 38.61 -48.81
CA VAL A 37 -19.14 38.75 -47.58
C VAL A 37 -19.52 37.38 -47.03
N LYS A 38 -19.92 36.45 -47.90
CA LYS A 38 -20.20 35.07 -47.47
C LYS A 38 -18.98 34.37 -46.88
N ILE A 39 -17.81 34.52 -47.50
CA ILE A 39 -16.56 33.89 -47.05
C ILE A 39 -15.96 34.58 -45.83
N GLN A 40 -16.06 35.93 -45.72
CA GLN A 40 -15.39 36.67 -44.64
C GLN A 40 -16.28 36.96 -43.42
N ILE A 41 -17.63 37.07 -43.63
CA ILE A 41 -18.54 37.50 -42.57
C ILE A 41 -19.53 36.38 -42.19
N ILE A 42 -20.18 35.73 -43.16
CA ILE A 42 -21.24 34.75 -42.90
C ILE A 42 -20.64 33.38 -42.61
N ASN A 43 -19.73 32.93 -43.44
CA ASN A 43 -18.90 31.76 -43.26
C ASN A 43 -17.46 32.21 -43.35
N PRO A 44 -16.91 32.91 -42.37
CA PRO A 44 -15.48 33.12 -42.36
C PRO A 44 -14.90 31.71 -42.54
N PRO A 45 -13.92 31.49 -43.47
CA PRO A 45 -13.21 30.26 -43.43
C PRO A 45 -12.86 30.16 -41.94
N GLU A 46 -13.34 29.08 -41.28
CA GLU A 46 -12.72 28.67 -40.05
C GLU A 46 -11.26 28.64 -40.45
N GLY A 47 -10.60 29.76 -40.26
CA GLY A 47 -9.19 29.86 -40.48
C GLY A 47 -8.75 28.69 -39.62
N LYS A 48 -8.02 27.72 -40.17
CA LYS A 48 -7.43 26.65 -39.39
C LYS A 48 -6.77 27.38 -38.25
N THR A 49 -7.62 27.80 -37.27
CA THR A 49 -7.24 28.39 -36.02
C THR A 49 -6.36 27.31 -35.47
N GLY A 50 -5.06 27.58 -35.43
CA GLY A 50 -4.06 26.58 -35.22
C GLY A 50 -4.60 25.58 -34.23
N GLN A 51 -4.72 24.31 -34.63
CA GLN A 51 -5.35 23.29 -33.79
C GLN A 51 -4.53 23.25 -32.53
N TYR A 52 -5.11 23.74 -31.44
CA TYR A 52 -4.45 23.65 -30.15
C TYR A 52 -4.52 22.19 -29.67
N GLU A 53 -3.38 21.64 -29.29
CA GLU A 53 -3.31 20.35 -28.63
C GLU A 53 -3.13 20.58 -27.13
N LYS A 54 -3.88 19.82 -26.34
CA LYS A 54 -3.69 19.79 -24.89
C LYS A 54 -2.49 18.91 -24.58
N ILE A 55 -1.49 19.48 -23.94
CA ILE A 55 -0.33 18.76 -23.43
C ILE A 55 -0.40 18.75 -21.91
N GLU A 56 -0.29 17.57 -21.32
CA GLU A 56 -0.15 17.42 -19.89
C GLU A 56 1.29 17.70 -19.47
N ILE A 57 1.46 18.55 -18.45
CA ILE A 57 2.74 18.81 -17.82
C ILE A 57 2.84 17.84 -16.64
N PRO A 58 3.76 16.87 -16.68
CA PRO A 58 3.92 15.91 -15.61
C PRO A 58 4.39 16.58 -14.31
N VAL A 59 3.98 16.02 -13.18
CA VAL A 59 4.40 16.47 -11.84
C VAL A 59 5.03 15.33 -11.08
N PRO A 60 5.97 15.62 -10.15
CA PRO A 60 6.47 14.60 -9.25
C PRO A 60 5.36 14.15 -8.30
N ARG A 61 5.29 12.85 -8.10
CA ARG A 61 4.49 12.22 -7.05
C ARG A 61 5.13 12.51 -5.70
N GLY A 62 4.35 12.78 -4.67
CA GLY A 62 4.81 13.07 -3.31
C GLY A 62 5.74 11.98 -2.77
N THR A 63 6.68 12.36 -1.93
CA THR A 63 7.64 11.46 -1.30
C THR A 63 7.00 10.73 -0.14
N ILE A 64 7.33 9.45 0.02
CA ILE A 64 6.95 8.65 1.19
C ILE A 64 8.17 8.54 2.10
N TYR A 65 8.01 8.99 3.34
CA TYR A 65 9.04 8.92 4.39
C TYR A 65 8.66 7.90 5.46
N ASP A 66 9.65 7.34 6.13
CA ASP A 66 9.46 6.63 7.39
C ASP A 66 9.17 7.62 8.54
N ARG A 67 8.94 7.10 9.75
CA ARG A 67 8.64 7.94 10.93
C ARG A 67 9.76 8.91 11.31
N ASN A 68 10.99 8.64 10.90
CA ASN A 68 12.21 9.38 11.21
C ASN A 68 12.65 10.30 10.05
N GLY A 69 11.89 10.35 8.93
CA GLY A 69 12.20 11.17 7.76
C GLY A 69 13.11 10.51 6.74
N LYS A 70 13.37 9.18 6.86
CA LYS A 70 14.11 8.44 5.84
C LYS A 70 13.22 8.18 4.62
N VAL A 71 13.76 8.40 3.43
CA VAL A 71 13.01 8.23 2.17
C VAL A 71 12.76 6.75 1.90
N LEU A 72 11.48 6.38 1.75
CA LEU A 72 11.02 5.04 1.37
C LEU A 72 10.63 4.97 -0.11
N ALA A 73 10.03 6.04 -0.66
CA ALA A 73 9.71 6.14 -2.08
C ALA A 73 9.77 7.60 -2.53
N MET A 74 10.36 7.85 -3.71
CA MET A 74 10.52 9.20 -4.26
C MET A 74 10.38 9.22 -5.77
N SER A 75 10.04 10.40 -6.32
CA SER A 75 10.01 10.64 -7.76
C SER A 75 11.29 11.30 -8.21
N VAL A 76 12.02 10.67 -9.12
CA VAL A 76 13.26 11.19 -9.70
C VAL A 76 12.96 11.72 -11.10
N PRO A 77 13.33 12.97 -11.42
CA PRO A 77 13.15 13.51 -12.76
C PRO A 77 14.09 12.83 -13.75
N TYR A 78 13.59 12.59 -14.95
CA TYR A 78 14.37 12.17 -16.10
C TYR A 78 13.89 12.90 -17.36
N TYR A 79 14.68 12.91 -18.40
CA TYR A 79 14.31 13.49 -19.70
C TYR A 79 14.23 12.41 -20.76
N SER A 80 13.20 12.50 -21.59
CA SER A 80 13.08 11.70 -22.82
C SER A 80 13.45 12.56 -24.01
N LEU A 81 14.21 11.99 -24.94
CA LEU A 81 14.62 12.66 -26.17
C LEU A 81 13.64 12.35 -27.30
N TYR A 82 13.08 13.39 -27.87
CA TYR A 82 12.30 13.36 -29.08
C TYR A 82 13.02 14.17 -30.18
N ILE A 83 12.71 13.87 -31.45
CA ILE A 83 13.19 14.67 -32.60
C ILE A 83 12.00 15.35 -33.27
N ASP A 84 12.13 16.65 -33.43
CA ASP A 84 11.24 17.47 -34.24
C ASP A 84 11.70 17.40 -35.72
N SER A 85 11.09 16.52 -36.51
CA SER A 85 11.45 16.27 -37.90
C SER A 85 11.28 17.50 -38.77
N TRP A 86 10.36 18.41 -38.43
CA TRP A 86 10.19 19.67 -39.15
C TRP A 86 11.40 20.58 -38.95
N LYS A 87 11.86 20.78 -37.74
CA LYS A 87 13.07 21.58 -37.46
C LYS A 87 14.30 20.99 -38.11
N VAL A 88 14.44 19.66 -38.09
CA VAL A 88 15.54 18.98 -38.83
C VAL A 88 15.45 19.24 -40.33
N SER A 89 14.25 19.13 -40.93
CA SER A 89 14.03 19.40 -42.34
C SER A 89 14.29 20.88 -42.70
N HIS A 90 13.93 21.81 -41.82
CA HIS A 90 14.22 23.24 -42.02
C HIS A 90 15.72 23.53 -41.93
N GLN A 91 16.43 22.90 -41.00
CA GLN A 91 17.87 23.02 -40.90
C GLN A 91 18.60 22.38 -42.09
N LYS A 92 18.08 21.28 -42.64
CA LYS A 92 18.58 20.66 -43.88
C LYS A 92 18.57 21.63 -45.08
N LYS A 93 17.60 22.55 -45.15
CA LYS A 93 17.57 23.60 -46.22
C LYS A 93 18.74 24.57 -46.11
N LYS A 94 19.29 24.79 -44.91
CA LYS A 94 20.44 25.65 -44.63
C LYS A 94 21.77 24.89 -44.73
N ASP A 95 21.79 23.67 -44.21
CA ASP A 95 22.93 22.74 -44.23
C ASP A 95 22.45 21.35 -44.68
N PRO A 96 22.63 20.97 -45.96
CA PRO A 96 22.19 19.67 -46.48
C PRO A 96 22.81 18.46 -45.75
N THR A 97 23.94 18.63 -45.09
CA THR A 97 24.65 17.56 -44.36
C THR A 97 24.13 17.40 -42.92
N TYR A 98 23.31 18.32 -42.43
CA TYR A 98 22.86 18.36 -41.04
C TYR A 98 22.16 17.07 -40.55
N PRO A 99 21.25 16.43 -41.32
CA PRO A 99 20.59 15.20 -40.88
C PRO A 99 21.57 14.06 -40.59
N GLU A 100 22.62 13.91 -41.36
CA GLU A 100 23.64 12.89 -41.12
C GLU A 100 24.50 13.25 -39.90
N LYS A 101 24.90 14.53 -39.77
CA LYS A 101 25.58 15.01 -38.55
C LYS A 101 24.77 14.76 -37.28
N LEU A 102 23.46 15.04 -37.31
CA LEU A 102 22.57 14.78 -36.19
C LEU A 102 22.53 13.30 -35.85
N LYS A 103 22.41 12.40 -36.83
CA LYS A 103 22.42 10.95 -36.62
C LYS A 103 23.72 10.49 -35.98
N GLU A 104 24.87 10.92 -36.50
CA GLU A 104 26.19 10.56 -35.96
C GLU A 104 26.34 11.00 -34.50
N GLU A 105 25.91 12.21 -34.16
CA GLU A 105 25.93 12.75 -32.83
C GLU A 105 25.00 11.96 -31.85
N LEU A 106 23.81 11.59 -32.30
CA LEU A 106 22.88 10.78 -31.52
C LEU A 106 23.42 9.36 -31.32
N ILE A 107 23.98 8.72 -32.37
CA ILE A 107 24.57 7.39 -32.27
C ILE A 107 25.75 7.39 -31.30
N SER A 108 26.65 8.35 -31.42
CA SER A 108 27.85 8.43 -30.55
C SER A 108 27.51 8.70 -29.08
N THR A 109 26.52 9.58 -28.82
CA THR A 109 26.16 10.00 -27.48
C THR A 109 25.25 8.99 -26.78
N LEU A 110 24.31 8.39 -27.50
CA LEU A 110 23.30 7.50 -26.92
C LEU A 110 23.65 6.01 -27.03
N HIS A 111 24.71 5.68 -27.77
CA HIS A 111 25.18 4.31 -28.06
C HIS A 111 24.08 3.41 -28.67
N ILE A 112 23.22 4.01 -29.54
CA ILE A 112 22.14 3.32 -30.25
C ILE A 112 22.60 2.83 -31.63
N ASN A 113 21.95 1.75 -32.11
CA ASN A 113 22.24 1.24 -33.44
C ASN A 113 21.70 2.19 -34.53
N ARG A 114 22.46 2.37 -35.63
CA ARG A 114 22.06 3.21 -36.76
C ARG A 114 20.73 2.76 -37.39
N GLU A 115 20.51 1.45 -37.57
CA GLU A 115 19.27 0.94 -38.16
C GLU A 115 18.05 1.22 -37.26
N GLU A 116 18.22 1.08 -35.94
CA GLU A 116 17.19 1.42 -34.96
C GLU A 116 16.85 2.92 -35.03
N LEU A 117 17.86 3.78 -35.08
CA LEU A 117 17.67 5.22 -35.16
C LEU A 117 16.95 5.61 -36.47
N GLU A 118 17.36 5.05 -37.60
CA GLU A 118 16.75 5.33 -38.91
C GLU A 118 15.29 4.87 -38.95
N THR A 119 14.97 3.72 -38.36
CA THR A 119 13.60 3.23 -38.24
C THR A 119 12.74 4.19 -37.39
N LYS A 120 13.27 4.65 -36.27
CA LYS A 120 12.56 5.62 -35.41
C LYS A 120 12.35 6.96 -36.14
N LEU A 121 13.35 7.47 -36.85
CA LEU A 121 13.28 8.75 -37.55
C LEU A 121 12.29 8.79 -38.72
N GLN A 122 11.73 7.64 -39.15
CA GLN A 122 10.63 7.61 -40.13
C GLN A 122 9.31 8.16 -39.54
N GLN A 123 9.19 8.19 -38.25
CA GLN A 123 8.05 8.78 -37.55
C GLN A 123 8.17 10.31 -37.56
N ARG A 124 7.04 11.01 -37.50
CA ARG A 124 7.01 12.47 -37.52
C ARG A 124 7.58 13.13 -36.28
N TYR A 125 7.33 12.50 -35.09
CA TYR A 125 7.80 12.95 -33.77
C TYR A 125 8.38 11.76 -33.01
N PRO A 126 9.51 11.22 -33.45
CA PRO A 126 10.03 9.99 -32.92
C PRO A 126 10.57 10.16 -31.50
N LEU A 127 10.16 9.25 -30.59
CA LEU A 127 10.83 9.04 -29.33
C LEU A 127 12.14 8.28 -29.60
N ILE A 128 13.27 8.94 -29.43
CA ILE A 128 14.59 8.34 -29.67
C ILE A 128 15.01 7.51 -28.46
N LYS A 129 14.96 8.13 -27.25
CA LYS A 129 15.29 7.45 -26.01
C LYS A 129 14.40 7.96 -24.87
N LYS A 130 13.76 7.03 -24.12
CA LYS A 130 12.80 7.35 -23.07
C LYS A 130 13.46 7.92 -21.82
N GLU A 131 14.61 7.43 -21.42
CA GLU A 131 15.28 7.78 -20.17
C GLU A 131 16.75 8.08 -20.49
N LEU A 132 17.10 9.37 -20.54
CA LEU A 132 18.48 9.81 -20.73
C LEU A 132 19.22 9.74 -19.38
N SER A 133 20.47 9.30 -19.43
CA SER A 133 21.37 9.50 -18.31
C SER A 133 21.69 10.99 -18.12
N VAL A 134 22.15 11.36 -16.94
CA VAL A 134 22.56 12.76 -16.64
C VAL A 134 23.63 13.23 -17.63
N GLU A 135 24.57 12.36 -17.98
CA GLU A 135 25.66 12.65 -18.92
C GLU A 135 25.14 12.82 -20.34
N GLU A 136 24.26 11.93 -20.83
CA GLU A 136 23.65 12.03 -22.15
C GLU A 136 22.83 13.32 -22.29
N TYR A 137 21.99 13.62 -21.29
CA TYR A 137 21.20 14.84 -21.28
C TYR A 137 22.08 16.09 -21.32
N LYS A 138 23.12 16.16 -20.47
CA LYS A 138 24.05 17.28 -20.42
C LYS A 138 24.78 17.45 -21.77
N THR A 139 25.35 16.37 -22.31
CA THR A 139 26.08 16.38 -23.58
C THR A 139 25.22 16.86 -24.74
N LEU A 140 23.98 16.33 -24.86
CA LEU A 140 23.07 16.73 -25.94
C LEU A 140 22.56 18.16 -25.78
N THR A 141 22.36 18.63 -24.57
CA THR A 141 21.94 20.01 -24.29
C THR A 141 23.06 21.01 -24.61
N GLU A 142 24.31 20.69 -24.22
CA GLU A 142 25.48 21.54 -24.53
C GLU A 142 25.73 21.65 -26.02
N LYS A 143 25.50 20.58 -26.79
CA LYS A 143 25.61 20.59 -28.26
C LYS A 143 24.53 21.41 -28.96
N ASN A 144 23.44 21.72 -28.31
CA ASN A 144 22.30 22.52 -28.78
C ASN A 144 21.88 22.17 -30.23
N LEU A 145 21.63 20.89 -30.47
CA LEU A 145 21.32 20.36 -31.81
C LEU A 145 19.89 20.76 -32.23
N PRO A 146 19.72 21.51 -33.37
CA PRO A 146 18.39 21.87 -33.84
C PRO A 146 17.51 20.66 -34.10
N GLY A 147 16.30 20.65 -33.51
CA GLY A 147 15.33 19.56 -33.66
C GLY A 147 15.37 18.55 -32.51
N THR A 148 16.30 18.62 -31.56
CA THR A 148 16.20 17.86 -30.32
C THR A 148 15.17 18.51 -29.39
N VAL A 149 14.30 17.69 -28.81
CA VAL A 149 13.29 18.10 -27.82
C VAL A 149 13.38 17.20 -26.58
N PHE A 150 13.62 17.82 -25.45
CA PHE A 150 13.72 17.12 -24.16
C PHE A 150 12.42 17.31 -23.39
N LEU A 151 11.66 16.23 -23.21
CA LEU A 151 10.46 16.25 -22.39
C LEU A 151 10.75 15.69 -20.99
N PRO A 152 10.50 16.49 -19.93
CA PRO A 152 10.67 16.03 -18.57
C PRO A 152 9.60 15.01 -18.21
N SER A 153 9.98 14.02 -17.40
CA SER A 153 9.09 13.04 -16.80
C SER A 153 9.64 12.63 -15.43
N TYR A 154 8.91 11.77 -14.72
CA TYR A 154 9.31 11.33 -13.38
C TYR A 154 9.22 9.82 -13.30
N LYS A 155 10.25 9.21 -12.70
CA LYS A 155 10.32 7.79 -12.38
C LYS A 155 10.16 7.60 -10.89
N ARG A 156 9.26 6.70 -10.48
CA ARG A 156 9.13 6.31 -9.08
C ARG A 156 10.25 5.36 -8.71
N ILE A 157 10.95 5.65 -7.61
CA ILE A 157 12.06 4.84 -7.11
C ILE A 157 11.82 4.52 -5.64
N TYR A 158 12.12 3.28 -5.28
CA TYR A 158 12.08 2.73 -3.93
C TYR A 158 13.51 2.38 -3.51
N PRO A 159 14.22 3.31 -2.81
CA PRO A 159 15.65 3.16 -2.52
C PRO A 159 15.97 1.94 -1.64
N GLY A 160 15.01 1.50 -0.83
CA GLY A 160 15.14 0.31 0.01
C GLY A 160 15.04 -1.03 -0.74
N GLY A 161 14.79 -1.02 -2.07
CA GLY A 161 14.57 -2.25 -2.83
C GLY A 161 13.35 -3.02 -2.29
N THR A 162 13.57 -4.24 -1.80
CA THR A 162 12.49 -5.08 -1.26
C THR A 162 11.98 -4.68 0.12
N LEU A 163 12.66 -3.75 0.81
CA LEU A 163 12.30 -3.34 2.17
C LEU A 163 10.92 -2.66 2.19
N ALA A 164 10.04 -3.10 3.08
CA ALA A 164 8.67 -2.62 3.25
C ALA A 164 7.80 -2.71 1.98
N CYS A 165 8.16 -3.58 1.02
CA CYS A 165 7.50 -3.64 -0.29
C CYS A 165 5.98 -3.83 -0.19
N HIS A 166 5.48 -4.66 0.72
CA HIS A 166 4.04 -4.91 0.89
C HIS A 166 3.28 -3.75 1.55
N ILE A 167 4.00 -2.89 2.28
CA ILE A 167 3.42 -1.66 2.85
C ILE A 167 3.39 -0.57 1.79
N LEU A 168 4.53 -0.37 1.12
CA LEU A 168 4.68 0.68 0.11
C LEU A 168 3.80 0.41 -1.10
N GLY A 169 3.79 -0.83 -1.58
CA GLY A 169 3.24 -1.13 -2.89
C GLY A 169 4.10 -0.51 -4.00
N PHE A 170 3.49 -0.19 -5.12
CA PHE A 170 4.17 0.47 -6.23
C PHE A 170 3.22 1.34 -7.05
N ALA A 171 3.79 2.28 -7.81
CA ALA A 171 3.06 3.10 -8.78
C ALA A 171 3.36 2.64 -10.22
N GLY A 172 2.36 2.74 -11.07
CA GLY A 172 2.48 2.47 -12.51
C GLY A 172 3.30 3.54 -13.25
N ILE A 173 3.55 3.28 -14.53
CA ILE A 173 4.30 4.19 -15.43
C ILE A 173 3.58 5.54 -15.60
N ASP A 174 2.26 5.54 -15.49
CA ASP A 174 1.39 6.71 -15.54
C ASP A 174 1.40 7.56 -14.25
N GLY A 175 2.11 7.08 -13.22
CA GLY A 175 2.19 7.70 -11.91
C GLY A 175 0.98 7.43 -11.01
N TYR A 176 0.11 6.47 -11.35
CA TYR A 176 -0.99 6.03 -10.49
C TYR A 176 -0.53 4.92 -9.54
N GLY A 177 -0.91 5.00 -8.26
CA GLY A 177 -0.61 3.95 -7.29
C GLY A 177 -1.42 2.68 -7.54
N LEU A 178 -0.77 1.52 -7.58
CA LEU A 178 -1.39 0.25 -7.94
C LEU A 178 -1.58 -0.70 -6.75
N GLU A 179 -0.70 -0.65 -5.77
CA GLU A 179 -0.74 -1.48 -4.56
C GLU A 179 -0.27 -0.69 -3.33
N GLY A 180 -0.53 -1.18 -2.12
CA GLY A 180 -0.03 -0.66 -0.85
C GLY A 180 -0.41 0.79 -0.55
N ALA A 181 0.47 1.50 0.15
CA ALA A 181 0.33 2.92 0.49
C ALA A 181 0.26 3.80 -0.76
N GLU A 182 0.97 3.42 -1.83
CA GLU A 182 0.89 4.11 -3.11
C GLU A 182 -0.54 4.15 -3.67
N LEU A 183 -1.30 3.07 -3.54
CA LEU A 183 -2.69 3.00 -3.96
C LEU A 183 -3.61 3.72 -2.95
N TYR A 184 -3.45 3.40 -1.66
CA TYR A 184 -4.36 3.94 -0.64
C TYR A 184 -4.31 5.47 -0.56
N TYR A 185 -3.10 6.04 -0.61
CA TYR A 185 -2.85 7.48 -0.58
C TYR A 185 -2.68 8.10 -1.96
N ASN A 186 -3.17 7.44 -3.02
CA ASN A 186 -2.96 7.92 -4.39
C ASN A 186 -3.41 9.36 -4.60
N ASN A 187 -4.57 9.75 -4.08
CA ASN A 187 -5.13 11.10 -4.24
C ASN A 187 -4.26 12.19 -3.59
N ILE A 188 -3.47 11.85 -2.58
CA ILE A 188 -2.55 12.77 -1.89
C ILE A 188 -1.22 12.82 -2.63
N LEU A 189 -0.71 11.63 -2.98
CA LEU A 189 0.62 11.46 -3.57
C LEU A 189 0.70 11.88 -5.04
N GLN A 190 -0.35 11.70 -5.84
CA GLN A 190 -0.29 11.84 -7.30
C GLN A 190 -0.08 13.29 -7.77
N GLY A 191 -0.59 14.28 -7.03
CA GLY A 191 -0.60 15.67 -7.46
C GLY A 191 -1.57 15.94 -8.63
N GLU A 192 -1.52 17.13 -9.15
CA GLU A 192 -2.36 17.59 -10.27
C GLU A 192 -1.48 17.97 -11.44
N LYS A 193 -1.57 17.24 -12.56
CA LYS A 193 -0.84 17.58 -13.79
C LYS A 193 -1.26 18.96 -14.29
N GLY A 194 -0.29 19.73 -14.75
CA GLY A 194 -0.56 20.96 -15.48
C GLY A 194 -1.14 20.65 -16.85
N VAL A 195 -1.91 21.57 -17.42
CA VAL A 195 -2.42 21.48 -18.79
C VAL A 195 -2.03 22.75 -19.54
N SER A 196 -1.35 22.56 -20.67
CA SER A 196 -1.03 23.62 -21.62
C SER A 196 -1.67 23.36 -22.97
N LEU A 197 -2.11 24.43 -23.63
CA LEU A 197 -2.47 24.42 -25.04
C LEU A 197 -1.27 24.81 -25.84
N VAL A 198 -0.84 23.96 -26.76
CA VAL A 198 0.24 24.24 -27.71
C VAL A 198 -0.36 24.32 -29.10
N LEU A 199 0.00 25.36 -29.82
CA LEU A 199 -0.48 25.57 -31.17
C LEU A 199 0.12 24.55 -32.15
N LYS A 200 -0.71 23.93 -32.99
CA LYS A 200 -0.25 23.14 -34.15
C LYS A 200 -0.14 24.06 -35.39
N ASP A 201 0.94 23.91 -36.12
CA ASP A 201 1.05 24.55 -37.43
C ASP A 201 0.10 23.91 -38.48
N GLY A 202 0.05 24.47 -39.67
CA GLY A 202 -0.79 23.98 -40.78
C GLY A 202 -0.43 22.57 -41.25
N THR A 203 0.70 22.01 -40.78
CA THR A 203 1.17 20.65 -41.05
C THR A 203 0.88 19.72 -39.86
N GLY A 204 0.39 20.27 -38.71
CA GLY A 204 0.03 19.55 -37.48
C GLY A 204 1.19 19.42 -36.49
N ASP A 205 2.28 20.17 -36.69
CA ASP A 205 3.42 20.19 -35.77
C ASP A 205 3.17 21.15 -34.59
N LEU A 206 3.65 20.76 -33.41
CA LEU A 206 3.48 21.55 -32.19
C LEU A 206 4.45 22.75 -32.21
N ILE A 207 3.90 23.96 -32.08
CA ILE A 207 4.66 25.20 -31.94
C ILE A 207 4.75 25.56 -30.45
N TYR A 208 5.75 25.03 -29.75
CA TYR A 208 5.95 25.26 -28.31
C TYR A 208 6.22 26.73 -27.95
N SER A 209 6.54 27.59 -28.89
CA SER A 209 6.68 29.04 -28.65
C SER A 209 5.35 29.76 -28.40
N VAL A 210 4.22 29.11 -28.71
CA VAL A 210 2.86 29.64 -28.51
C VAL A 210 2.14 28.70 -27.55
N GLU A 211 2.46 28.84 -26.27
CA GLU A 211 1.87 28.04 -25.17
C GLU A 211 0.90 28.87 -24.36
N LYS A 212 -0.32 28.38 -24.18
CA LYS A 212 -1.29 28.94 -23.24
C LYS A 212 -1.51 27.97 -22.09
N LYS A 213 -0.98 28.28 -20.90
CA LYS A 213 -1.21 27.49 -19.69
C LYS A 213 -2.68 27.58 -19.28
N LEU A 214 -3.37 26.44 -19.21
CA LEU A 214 -4.75 26.32 -18.75
C LEU A 214 -4.82 26.04 -17.24
N SER A 215 -3.93 25.18 -16.74
CA SER A 215 -3.77 24.90 -15.33
C SER A 215 -2.29 24.76 -14.95
N LEU A 216 -1.96 25.27 -13.77
CA LEU A 216 -0.61 25.12 -13.24
C LEU A 216 -0.44 23.72 -12.65
N PRO A 217 0.71 23.07 -12.87
CA PRO A 217 1.02 21.79 -12.26
C PRO A 217 1.17 21.95 -10.73
N ARG A 218 0.64 20.98 -9.98
CA ARG A 218 0.76 20.93 -8.53
C ARG A 218 1.38 19.59 -8.13
N PRO A 219 2.61 19.57 -7.59
CA PRO A 219 3.21 18.35 -7.07
C PRO A 219 2.33 17.64 -6.04
N GLY A 220 2.48 16.32 -5.94
CA GLY A 220 1.87 15.56 -4.87
C GLY A 220 2.39 15.97 -3.50
N GLN A 221 1.60 15.71 -2.45
CA GLN A 221 2.00 15.97 -1.08
C GLN A 221 2.80 14.80 -0.54
N ASP A 222 3.79 15.11 0.30
CA ASP A 222 4.59 14.10 0.98
C ASP A 222 3.84 13.51 2.16
N ILE A 223 4.03 12.22 2.41
CA ILE A 223 3.48 11.52 3.57
C ILE A 223 4.59 10.93 4.42
N TYR A 224 4.35 10.89 5.73
CA TYR A 224 5.19 10.22 6.72
C TYR A 224 4.44 8.99 7.22
N LEU A 225 5.08 7.82 7.15
CA LEU A 225 4.53 6.58 7.70
C LEU A 225 4.96 6.40 9.15
N THR A 226 4.22 5.57 9.88
CA THR A 226 4.57 5.15 11.25
C THR A 226 5.71 4.13 11.28
N ILE A 227 6.06 3.59 10.11
CA ILE A 227 7.09 2.57 9.93
C ILE A 227 8.45 3.11 10.36
N ASP A 228 9.16 2.34 11.19
CA ASP A 228 10.58 2.53 11.46
C ASP A 228 11.39 1.62 10.54
N THR A 229 12.21 2.20 9.69
CA THR A 229 12.98 1.45 8.68
C THR A 229 13.92 0.41 9.30
N ASN A 230 14.47 0.68 10.48
CA ASN A 230 15.37 -0.26 11.14
C ASN A 230 14.61 -1.42 11.79
N LEU A 231 13.46 -1.13 12.42
CA LEU A 231 12.57 -2.19 12.91
C LEU A 231 12.04 -3.05 11.75
N GLN A 232 11.66 -2.43 10.65
CA GLN A 232 11.22 -3.15 9.46
C GLN A 232 12.30 -4.10 8.93
N TYR A 233 13.56 -3.64 8.88
CA TYR A 233 14.69 -4.47 8.48
C TYR A 233 14.89 -5.65 9.44
N ILE A 234 14.88 -5.41 10.75
CA ILE A 234 14.99 -6.46 11.76
C ILE A 234 13.90 -7.52 11.57
N VAL A 235 12.65 -7.08 11.39
CA VAL A 235 11.51 -7.99 11.22
C VAL A 235 11.65 -8.81 9.95
N GLU A 236 12.02 -8.18 8.82
CA GLU A 236 12.16 -8.88 7.54
C GLU A 236 13.28 -9.92 7.57
N GLU A 237 14.41 -9.61 8.18
CA GLU A 237 15.54 -10.54 8.34
C GLU A 237 15.13 -11.76 9.18
N GLU A 238 14.52 -11.54 10.35
CA GLU A 238 14.12 -12.63 11.25
C GLU A 238 13.05 -13.55 10.63
N ILE A 239 12.08 -13.00 9.90
CA ILE A 239 11.06 -13.85 9.26
C ILE A 239 11.58 -14.55 8.00
N GLU A 240 12.58 -14.01 7.33
CA GLU A 240 13.26 -14.66 6.20
C GLU A 240 14.04 -15.89 6.69
N ASP A 241 14.75 -15.78 7.81
CA ASP A 241 15.42 -16.90 8.46
C ASP A 241 14.41 -18.02 8.84
N VAL A 242 13.26 -17.63 9.42
CA VAL A 242 12.19 -18.59 9.74
C VAL A 242 11.62 -19.26 8.49
N TYR A 243 11.39 -18.50 7.42
CA TYR A 243 10.89 -19.01 6.15
C TYR A 243 11.79 -20.11 5.58
N HIS A 244 13.09 -19.86 5.55
CA HIS A 244 14.07 -20.85 5.06
C HIS A 244 14.25 -22.02 6.03
N LYS A 245 14.39 -21.74 7.33
CA LYS A 245 14.63 -22.75 8.37
C LYS A 245 13.53 -23.81 8.43
N TYR A 246 12.28 -23.38 8.29
CA TYR A 246 11.12 -24.27 8.41
C TYR A 246 10.48 -24.60 7.06
N ASN A 247 11.10 -24.24 5.94
CA ASN A 247 10.54 -24.46 4.60
C ASN A 247 9.04 -24.11 4.54
N ALA A 248 8.71 -22.93 5.06
CA ALA A 248 7.33 -22.46 5.21
C ALA A 248 6.76 -22.03 3.85
N ALA A 249 5.43 -22.09 3.69
CA ALA A 249 4.77 -21.55 2.52
C ALA A 249 4.78 -20.01 2.50
N SER A 250 4.65 -19.40 3.68
CA SER A 250 4.81 -17.96 3.88
C SER A 250 5.04 -17.65 5.36
N VAL A 251 5.62 -16.47 5.63
CA VAL A 251 5.75 -15.93 6.98
C VAL A 251 5.29 -14.49 6.98
N SER A 252 4.57 -14.08 8.03
CA SER A 252 4.18 -12.69 8.25
C SER A 252 4.51 -12.29 9.68
N ALA A 253 4.97 -11.04 9.87
CA ALA A 253 5.10 -10.47 11.20
C ALA A 253 4.66 -9.02 11.22
N ILE A 254 4.12 -8.60 12.36
CA ILE A 254 3.66 -7.23 12.61
C ILE A 254 4.22 -6.79 13.96
N VAL A 255 4.75 -5.57 14.00
CA VAL A 255 5.12 -4.85 15.21
C VAL A 255 4.25 -3.60 15.30
N ILE A 256 3.52 -3.46 16.41
CA ILE A 256 2.60 -2.35 16.64
C ILE A 256 2.86 -1.70 18.00
N ASP A 257 2.71 -0.39 18.07
CA ASP A 257 2.49 0.27 19.37
C ASP A 257 1.06 -0.01 19.80
N TYR A 258 0.91 -0.76 20.91
CA TYR A 258 -0.41 -1.26 21.35
C TYR A 258 -1.29 -0.15 21.97
N ASP A 259 -0.76 1.02 22.24
CA ASP A 259 -1.54 2.15 22.77
C ASP A 259 -2.02 3.09 21.66
N THR A 260 -1.15 3.42 20.69
CA THR A 260 -1.50 4.33 19.60
C THR A 260 -2.13 3.64 18.39
N GLY A 261 -1.79 2.38 18.14
CA GLY A 261 -2.15 1.66 16.91
C GLY A 261 -1.18 1.88 15.75
N GLU A 262 -0.09 2.61 15.97
CA GLU A 262 0.96 2.81 14.96
C GLU A 262 1.61 1.47 14.58
N ILE A 263 1.53 1.09 13.31
CA ILE A 263 2.32 -0.03 12.79
C ILE A 263 3.77 0.42 12.65
N LEU A 264 4.65 -0.16 13.45
CA LEU A 264 6.08 0.16 13.43
C LEU A 264 6.84 -0.64 12.38
N ALA A 265 6.39 -1.88 12.13
CA ALA A 265 6.86 -2.74 11.06
C ALA A 265 5.76 -3.75 10.67
N LEU A 266 5.67 -4.08 9.38
CA LEU A 266 4.82 -5.13 8.85
C LEU A 266 5.54 -5.78 7.68
N ALA A 267 5.82 -7.07 7.78
CA ALA A 267 6.59 -7.80 6.81
C ALA A 267 5.92 -9.12 6.41
N ASN A 268 6.13 -9.52 5.17
CA ASN A 268 5.69 -10.79 4.62
C ASN A 268 6.81 -11.42 3.78
N ILE A 269 6.90 -12.74 3.79
CA ILE A 269 7.74 -13.54 2.90
C ILE A 269 6.83 -14.49 2.12
N PRO A 270 6.97 -14.62 0.79
CA PRO A 270 7.99 -14.04 -0.10
C PRO A 270 7.89 -12.51 -0.25
N LYS A 271 9.03 -11.87 -0.55
CA LYS A 271 9.16 -10.44 -0.86
C LYS A 271 9.20 -10.21 -2.37
N TYR A 272 8.99 -8.97 -2.80
CA TYR A 272 9.17 -8.54 -4.18
C TYR A 272 9.88 -7.18 -4.25
N ASP A 273 10.45 -6.84 -5.42
CA ASP A 273 11.06 -5.53 -5.65
C ASP A 273 10.04 -4.58 -6.31
N PRO A 274 9.57 -3.53 -5.62
CA PRO A 274 8.63 -2.55 -6.17
C PRO A 274 9.20 -1.72 -7.33
N ASN A 275 10.53 -1.71 -7.53
CA ASN A 275 11.14 -1.12 -8.72
C ASN A 275 10.96 -1.99 -9.98
N ASN A 276 10.67 -3.29 -9.81
CA ASN A 276 10.52 -4.26 -10.89
C ASN A 276 9.33 -5.21 -10.64
N PRO A 277 8.10 -4.71 -10.40
CA PRO A 277 6.97 -5.51 -9.94
C PRO A 277 6.55 -6.59 -10.94
N ASP A 278 6.77 -6.38 -12.23
CA ASP A 278 6.40 -7.31 -13.31
C ASP A 278 7.21 -8.61 -13.28
N LYS A 279 8.35 -8.64 -12.58
CA LYS A 279 9.17 -9.84 -12.42
C LYS A 279 8.63 -10.80 -11.35
N PHE A 280 7.61 -10.41 -10.60
CA PHE A 280 7.06 -11.14 -9.47
C PHE A 280 5.59 -11.50 -9.69
N SER A 281 5.19 -12.65 -9.19
CA SER A 281 3.80 -13.09 -9.28
C SER A 281 2.86 -12.22 -8.42
N PRO A 282 1.56 -12.13 -8.75
CA PRO A 282 0.58 -11.47 -7.86
C PRO A 282 0.54 -12.07 -6.45
N SER A 283 0.87 -13.37 -6.33
CA SER A 283 0.96 -14.04 -5.03
C SER A 283 2.11 -13.51 -4.18
N ASP A 284 3.26 -13.17 -4.79
CA ASP A 284 4.42 -12.64 -4.05
C ASP A 284 4.19 -11.20 -3.60
N ARG A 285 3.43 -10.42 -4.39
CA ARG A 285 3.11 -9.02 -4.08
C ARG A 285 2.01 -8.85 -3.05
N ARG A 286 1.26 -9.92 -2.76
CA ARG A 286 0.12 -9.87 -1.84
C ARG A 286 0.54 -9.60 -0.40
N ASN A 287 -0.04 -8.58 0.23
CA ASN A 287 0.14 -8.31 1.66
C ASN A 287 -0.64 -9.32 2.50
N ARG A 288 0.00 -10.45 2.81
CA ARG A 288 -0.62 -11.59 3.51
C ARG A 288 -1.08 -11.27 4.92
N ALA A 289 -0.48 -10.30 5.58
CA ALA A 289 -0.91 -9.86 6.91
C ALA A 289 -2.32 -9.25 6.91
N VAL A 290 -2.74 -8.69 5.77
CA VAL A 290 -4.02 -8.00 5.57
C VAL A 290 -5.04 -8.88 4.87
N THR A 291 -4.58 -9.71 3.89
CA THR A 291 -5.45 -10.42 2.95
C THR A 291 -5.68 -11.89 3.26
N ASP A 292 -4.82 -12.52 4.10
CA ASP A 292 -4.91 -13.95 4.32
C ASP A 292 -5.78 -14.29 5.52
N LEU A 293 -6.78 -15.13 5.26
CA LEU A 293 -7.65 -15.70 6.29
C LEU A 293 -6.98 -16.94 6.90
N PHE A 294 -6.96 -17.02 8.22
CA PHE A 294 -6.56 -18.23 8.94
C PHE A 294 -7.37 -18.42 10.22
N GLU A 295 -7.50 -19.66 10.68
CA GLU A 295 -8.06 -19.93 11.98
C GLU A 295 -7.02 -19.68 13.06
N PRO A 296 -7.29 -18.80 14.06
CA PRO A 296 -6.32 -18.37 15.06
C PRO A 296 -5.91 -19.50 16.02
N GLY A 297 -6.72 -20.54 16.12
CA GLY A 297 -6.49 -21.60 17.08
C GLY A 297 -6.37 -21.07 18.48
N SER A 298 -5.41 -21.57 19.25
CA SER A 298 -5.27 -21.25 20.69
C SER A 298 -4.96 -19.77 21.00
N THR A 299 -4.61 -18.91 20.03
CA THR A 299 -4.51 -17.47 20.30
C THR A 299 -5.88 -16.85 20.59
N PHE A 300 -6.96 -17.45 20.08
CA PHE A 300 -8.33 -16.97 20.33
C PHE A 300 -8.83 -17.21 21.76
N LYS A 301 -8.19 -18.12 22.51
CA LYS A 301 -8.56 -18.42 23.91
C LYS A 301 -8.49 -17.20 24.83
N ILE A 302 -7.70 -16.19 24.46
CA ILE A 302 -7.64 -14.90 25.17
C ILE A 302 -9.01 -14.21 25.21
N VAL A 303 -9.78 -14.28 24.11
CA VAL A 303 -11.11 -13.68 24.03
C VAL A 303 -12.10 -14.39 24.95
N THR A 304 -12.05 -15.72 24.96
CA THR A 304 -12.89 -16.55 25.85
C THR A 304 -12.59 -16.28 27.33
N ALA A 305 -11.29 -16.26 27.69
CA ALA A 305 -10.87 -15.97 29.07
C ALA A 305 -11.23 -14.54 29.48
N ALA A 306 -10.98 -13.56 28.58
CA ALA A 306 -11.31 -12.17 28.81
C ALA A 306 -12.81 -11.96 29.07
N ALA A 307 -13.65 -12.52 28.23
CA ALA A 307 -15.10 -12.41 28.37
C ALA A 307 -15.58 -13.05 29.69
N ALA A 308 -15.07 -14.23 30.04
CA ALA A 308 -15.52 -14.94 31.22
C ALA A 308 -15.05 -14.29 32.56
N ILE A 309 -13.85 -13.72 32.58
CA ILE A 309 -13.32 -12.97 33.73
C ILE A 309 -14.04 -11.61 33.83
N GLU A 310 -14.21 -10.88 32.76
CA GLU A 310 -14.91 -9.58 32.71
C GLU A 310 -16.36 -9.68 33.21
N GLU A 311 -17.06 -10.78 32.86
CA GLU A 311 -18.43 -11.04 33.28
C GLU A 311 -18.51 -11.70 34.71
N GLY A 312 -17.37 -11.91 35.35
CA GLY A 312 -17.29 -12.52 36.67
C GLY A 312 -17.80 -13.99 36.73
N VAL A 313 -17.86 -14.67 35.56
CA VAL A 313 -18.34 -16.05 35.46
C VAL A 313 -17.31 -17.05 35.97
N VAL A 314 -16.03 -16.68 35.89
CA VAL A 314 -14.92 -17.43 36.48
C VAL A 314 -13.89 -16.49 37.08
N SER A 315 -13.22 -16.98 38.14
CA SER A 315 -12.03 -16.36 38.73
C SER A 315 -10.76 -17.09 38.26
N PRO A 316 -9.60 -16.43 38.21
CA PRO A 316 -8.32 -17.07 37.85
C PRO A 316 -7.97 -18.30 38.67
N ASP A 317 -8.44 -18.38 39.91
CA ASP A 317 -8.17 -19.49 40.85
C ASP A 317 -9.24 -20.59 40.86
N ASP A 318 -10.33 -20.42 40.14
CA ASP A 318 -11.35 -21.45 40.01
C ASP A 318 -10.77 -22.71 39.35
N ILE A 319 -11.11 -23.86 39.90
CA ILE A 319 -10.61 -25.15 39.43
C ILE A 319 -11.65 -25.80 38.50
N LEU A 320 -11.22 -26.21 37.33
CA LEU A 320 -12.01 -26.95 36.37
C LEU A 320 -11.32 -28.27 36.00
N ASN A 321 -12.11 -29.36 35.95
CA ASN A 321 -11.62 -30.65 35.51
C ASN A 321 -11.45 -30.65 33.97
N CYS A 322 -10.25 -30.98 33.46
CA CYS A 322 -9.93 -31.07 32.03
C CYS A 322 -9.97 -32.52 31.50
N GLU A 323 -10.71 -33.44 32.20
CA GLU A 323 -11.09 -34.79 31.74
C GLU A 323 -9.88 -35.67 31.35
N ASN A 324 -8.74 -35.48 31.99
CA ASN A 324 -7.49 -36.14 31.62
C ASN A 324 -7.16 -36.06 30.12
N GLY A 325 -7.48 -34.92 29.50
CA GLY A 325 -7.15 -34.61 28.10
C GLY A 325 -8.09 -35.21 27.05
N LYS A 326 -9.20 -35.83 27.41
CA LYS A 326 -10.16 -36.40 26.47
C LYS A 326 -11.60 -36.29 27.01
N TRP A 327 -12.42 -35.48 26.36
CA TRP A 327 -13.81 -35.26 26.75
C TRP A 327 -14.77 -35.54 25.61
N PHE A 328 -15.81 -36.35 25.88
CA PHE A 328 -16.91 -36.57 24.92
C PHE A 328 -18.01 -35.55 25.22
N VAL A 329 -18.20 -34.63 24.29
CA VAL A 329 -19.14 -33.51 24.41
C VAL A 329 -19.81 -33.24 23.10
N ARG A 330 -21.11 -32.94 23.07
CA ARG A 330 -21.86 -32.63 21.86
C ARG A 330 -21.61 -33.62 20.70
N ASN A 331 -21.61 -34.92 20.99
CA ASN A 331 -21.40 -36.06 20.08
C ASN A 331 -20.03 -36.11 19.35
N HIS A 332 -19.00 -35.48 19.92
CA HIS A 332 -17.61 -35.62 19.41
C HIS A 332 -16.61 -35.66 20.55
N PHE A 333 -15.38 -36.05 20.25
CA PHE A 333 -14.27 -36.00 21.21
C PHE A 333 -13.49 -34.72 21.07
N LEU A 334 -13.52 -33.89 22.12
CA LEU A 334 -12.57 -32.80 22.32
C LEU A 334 -11.32 -33.33 22.99
N ARG A 335 -10.13 -32.86 22.55
CA ARG A 335 -8.84 -33.34 23.08
C ARG A 335 -7.92 -32.20 23.44
N ASP A 336 -7.17 -32.37 24.54
CA ASP A 336 -6.00 -31.56 24.85
C ASP A 336 -4.74 -32.20 24.25
N VAL A 337 -3.67 -31.40 24.12
CA VAL A 337 -2.35 -31.90 23.69
C VAL A 337 -1.73 -32.80 24.74
N HIS A 338 -1.98 -32.49 26.03
CA HIS A 338 -1.52 -33.24 27.20
C HIS A 338 -2.70 -33.68 28.08
N PRO A 339 -2.57 -34.78 28.80
CA PRO A 339 -3.62 -35.29 29.70
C PRO A 339 -3.65 -34.49 31.00
N TYR A 340 -4.41 -33.39 31.03
CA TYR A 340 -4.63 -32.58 32.22
C TYR A 340 -5.84 -33.06 33.01
N GLY A 341 -5.69 -33.17 34.35
CA GLY A 341 -6.78 -33.38 35.29
C GLY A 341 -7.43 -32.04 35.70
N ASN A 342 -7.38 -31.71 36.96
CA ASN A 342 -7.88 -30.44 37.49
C ASN A 342 -6.85 -29.33 37.24
N LEU A 343 -7.28 -28.23 36.63
CA LEU A 343 -6.47 -27.03 36.39
C LEU A 343 -7.20 -25.80 36.91
N LYS A 344 -6.46 -24.83 37.46
CA LYS A 344 -6.97 -23.48 37.69
C LYS A 344 -7.26 -22.78 36.34
N VAL A 345 -8.18 -21.84 36.33
CA VAL A 345 -8.50 -21.05 35.09
C VAL A 345 -7.24 -20.41 34.51
N ARG A 346 -6.34 -19.84 35.33
CA ARG A 346 -5.04 -19.32 34.87
C ARG A 346 -4.22 -20.41 34.18
N GLU A 347 -4.10 -21.60 34.76
CA GLU A 347 -3.33 -22.71 34.18
C GLU A 347 -3.95 -23.25 32.87
N ILE A 348 -5.29 -23.19 32.75
CA ILE A 348 -5.98 -23.55 31.49
C ILE A 348 -5.46 -22.71 30.33
N ILE A 349 -5.23 -21.41 30.55
CA ILE A 349 -4.74 -20.49 29.51
C ILE A 349 -3.23 -20.61 29.32
N GLU A 350 -2.45 -20.72 30.41
CA GLU A 350 -1.00 -20.92 30.42
C GLU A 350 -0.60 -22.20 29.67
N LYS A 351 -1.28 -23.31 29.96
CA LYS A 351 -1.06 -24.64 29.36
C LYS A 351 -1.88 -24.87 28.09
N SER A 352 -2.74 -23.91 27.75
CA SER A 352 -3.56 -23.92 26.54
C SER A 352 -4.51 -25.12 26.43
N SER A 353 -5.16 -25.57 27.53
CA SER A 353 -6.16 -26.64 27.53
C SER A 353 -7.37 -26.26 26.67
N ASN A 354 -7.72 -27.09 25.68
CA ASN A 354 -8.93 -26.94 24.86
C ASN A 354 -10.18 -27.22 25.70
N ILE A 355 -10.12 -28.31 26.49
CA ILE A 355 -11.25 -28.79 27.32
C ILE A 355 -11.58 -27.76 28.39
N GLY A 356 -10.57 -27.26 29.10
CA GLY A 356 -10.76 -26.21 30.08
C GLY A 356 -11.37 -24.94 29.50
N THR A 357 -10.86 -24.48 28.34
CA THR A 357 -11.37 -23.29 27.65
C THR A 357 -12.82 -23.45 27.19
N VAL A 358 -13.18 -24.61 26.65
CA VAL A 358 -14.58 -24.88 26.26
C VAL A 358 -15.50 -24.91 27.47
N LYS A 359 -15.07 -25.48 28.59
CA LYS A 359 -15.85 -25.45 29.85
C LYS A 359 -16.05 -24.02 30.38
N ILE A 360 -15.04 -23.16 30.26
CA ILE A 360 -15.18 -21.72 30.56
C ILE A 360 -16.23 -21.08 29.63
N ALA A 361 -16.15 -21.33 28.32
CA ALA A 361 -17.10 -20.81 27.34
C ALA A 361 -18.54 -21.30 27.60
N MET A 362 -18.71 -22.56 27.97
CA MET A 362 -20.05 -23.08 28.30
C MET A 362 -20.65 -22.44 29.55
N LYS A 363 -19.83 -22.06 30.53
CA LYS A 363 -20.30 -21.28 31.69
C LYS A 363 -20.68 -19.85 31.28
N LEU A 364 -19.93 -19.24 30.36
CA LEU A 364 -20.19 -17.89 29.83
C LEU A 364 -21.47 -17.85 28.99
N GLY A 365 -21.70 -18.86 28.15
CA GLY A 365 -22.81 -18.94 27.22
C GLY A 365 -22.46 -18.38 25.82
N GLU A 366 -23.17 -18.89 24.80
CA GLU A 366 -22.90 -18.58 23.38
C GLU A 366 -23.12 -17.11 23.05
N GLU A 367 -24.17 -16.51 23.61
CA GLU A 367 -24.53 -15.12 23.33
C GLU A 367 -23.46 -14.13 23.81
N LYS A 368 -23.01 -14.27 25.06
CA LYS A 368 -21.95 -13.42 25.61
C LYS A 368 -20.63 -13.64 24.86
N LEU A 369 -20.25 -14.89 24.58
CA LEU A 369 -19.07 -15.19 23.80
C LEU A 369 -19.12 -14.50 22.44
N TYR A 370 -20.23 -14.59 21.71
CA TYR A 370 -20.41 -13.92 20.42
C TYR A 370 -20.31 -12.39 20.55
N GLN A 371 -20.95 -11.79 21.57
CA GLN A 371 -20.86 -10.35 21.83
C GLN A 371 -19.42 -9.89 22.05
N TYR A 372 -18.62 -10.64 22.83
CA TYR A 372 -17.21 -10.31 23.03
C TYR A 372 -16.37 -10.51 21.77
N CYS A 373 -16.61 -11.56 20.98
CA CYS A 373 -15.97 -11.69 19.67
C CYS A 373 -16.21 -10.43 18.81
N ARG A 374 -17.43 -9.88 18.82
CA ARG A 374 -17.78 -8.62 18.11
C ARG A 374 -17.12 -7.39 18.74
N LYS A 375 -17.08 -7.28 20.07
CA LYS A 375 -16.42 -6.18 20.79
C LYS A 375 -14.91 -6.14 20.51
N PHE A 376 -14.25 -7.30 20.36
CA PHE A 376 -12.85 -7.42 19.97
C PHE A 376 -12.59 -7.14 18.48
N GLY A 377 -13.63 -6.81 17.70
CA GLY A 377 -13.52 -6.42 16.30
C GLY A 377 -13.58 -7.56 15.29
N PHE A 378 -13.78 -8.82 15.69
CA PHE A 378 -13.86 -9.94 14.76
C PHE A 378 -15.10 -9.89 13.84
N GLY A 379 -14.93 -10.35 12.61
CA GLY A 379 -15.96 -10.36 11.57
C GLY A 379 -16.22 -9.01 10.90
N LYS A 380 -15.31 -8.03 11.06
CA LYS A 380 -15.26 -6.76 10.33
C LYS A 380 -13.80 -6.30 10.16
N PRO A 381 -13.48 -5.48 9.14
CA PRO A 381 -12.14 -4.94 8.97
C PRO A 381 -11.70 -4.13 10.19
N THR A 382 -10.39 -4.10 10.44
CA THR A 382 -9.79 -3.26 11.50
C THR A 382 -9.79 -1.79 11.12
N GLY A 383 -9.89 -1.49 9.83
CA GLY A 383 -9.83 -0.14 9.28
C GLY A 383 -8.39 0.35 9.08
N ILE A 384 -7.45 -0.56 8.88
CA ILE A 384 -6.08 -0.21 8.48
C ILE A 384 -6.10 0.60 7.18
N ASP A 385 -5.24 1.58 7.07
CA ASP A 385 -5.05 2.43 5.90
C ASP A 385 -4.16 1.78 4.82
N LEU A 386 -4.50 0.51 4.51
CA LEU A 386 -3.94 -0.30 3.44
C LEU A 386 -5.06 -0.96 2.64
N PRO A 387 -4.90 -1.14 1.32
CA PRO A 387 -5.92 -1.77 0.50
C PRO A 387 -6.01 -3.28 0.74
N GLY A 388 -7.19 -3.85 0.49
CA GLY A 388 -7.40 -5.29 0.42
C GLY A 388 -7.62 -5.98 1.77
N GLU A 389 -7.90 -5.25 2.84
CA GLU A 389 -8.22 -5.85 4.13
C GLU A 389 -9.49 -6.69 4.06
N ILE A 390 -9.39 -7.95 4.53
CA ILE A 390 -10.52 -8.86 4.65
C ILE A 390 -11.22 -8.70 6.01
N SER A 391 -12.53 -8.90 6.02
CA SER A 391 -13.35 -8.82 7.25
C SER A 391 -13.10 -9.96 8.25
N GLY A 392 -12.38 -11.01 7.82
CA GLY A 392 -12.39 -12.26 8.58
C GLY A 392 -13.73 -12.99 8.45
N LEU A 393 -13.88 -14.06 9.22
CA LEU A 393 -15.10 -14.88 9.28
C LEU A 393 -15.56 -15.05 10.72
N LEU A 394 -16.69 -14.50 11.06
CA LEU A 394 -17.43 -14.79 12.29
C LEU A 394 -18.89 -14.96 11.93
N ARG A 395 -19.40 -16.19 11.95
CA ARG A 395 -20.81 -16.45 11.64
C ARG A 395 -21.72 -15.76 12.66
N PRO A 396 -22.87 -15.20 12.22
CA PRO A 396 -23.88 -14.68 13.15
C PRO A 396 -24.35 -15.78 14.11
N LEU A 397 -24.71 -15.40 15.32
CA LEU A 397 -25.09 -16.36 16.39
C LEU A 397 -26.23 -17.32 15.96
N ASN A 398 -27.21 -16.86 15.19
CA ASN A 398 -28.30 -17.68 14.66
C ASN A 398 -27.86 -18.74 13.62
N GLN A 399 -26.61 -18.69 13.17
CA GLN A 399 -26.00 -19.69 12.29
C GLN A 399 -25.02 -20.61 13.03
N TRP A 400 -24.89 -20.44 14.34
CA TRP A 400 -24.07 -21.34 15.14
C TRP A 400 -24.75 -22.72 15.22
N SER A 401 -23.95 -23.75 15.07
CA SER A 401 -24.39 -25.14 15.25
C SER A 401 -24.25 -25.54 16.72
N GLY A 402 -24.80 -26.69 17.10
CA GLY A 402 -24.57 -27.25 18.42
C GLY A 402 -23.11 -27.54 18.75
N TYR A 403 -22.22 -27.52 17.76
CA TYR A 403 -20.76 -27.70 17.90
C TYR A 403 -20.03 -26.38 18.09
N SER A 404 -20.58 -25.25 17.66
CA SER A 404 -19.87 -23.95 17.63
C SER A 404 -19.37 -23.52 19.00
N ILE A 405 -20.13 -23.79 20.10
CA ILE A 405 -19.67 -23.51 21.47
C ILE A 405 -18.44 -24.34 21.88
N THR A 406 -18.12 -25.41 21.17
CA THR A 406 -16.93 -26.23 21.43
C THR A 406 -15.77 -25.93 20.48
N ALA A 407 -16.04 -25.20 19.38
CA ALA A 407 -15.07 -24.83 18.35
C ALA A 407 -14.62 -23.37 18.47
N VAL A 408 -15.54 -22.43 18.48
CA VAL A 408 -15.24 -20.98 18.52
C VAL A 408 -14.32 -20.58 19.69
N PRO A 409 -14.54 -21.06 20.95
CA PRO A 409 -13.69 -20.68 22.07
C PRO A 409 -12.20 -21.01 21.91
N ILE A 410 -11.89 -22.00 21.09
CA ILE A 410 -10.52 -22.47 20.83
C ILE A 410 -9.99 -22.01 19.48
N GLY A 411 -10.74 -21.09 18.81
CA GLY A 411 -10.33 -20.45 17.55
C GLY A 411 -10.51 -21.32 16.31
N GLN A 412 -11.47 -22.22 16.32
CA GLN A 412 -12.00 -22.94 15.16
C GLN A 412 -13.35 -22.36 14.75
N GLU A 413 -13.79 -22.56 13.52
CA GLU A 413 -14.96 -21.89 12.91
C GLU A 413 -14.92 -20.35 12.91
N VAL A 414 -13.77 -19.77 13.25
CA VAL A 414 -13.47 -18.33 13.20
C VAL A 414 -12.28 -18.13 12.29
N GLY A 415 -12.43 -17.26 11.30
CA GLY A 415 -11.32 -16.88 10.42
C GLY A 415 -10.92 -15.43 10.68
N ILE A 416 -9.63 -15.18 10.85
CA ILE A 416 -9.09 -13.84 11.10
C ILE A 416 -7.96 -13.51 10.13
N ASN A 417 -7.66 -12.22 9.95
CA ASN A 417 -6.38 -11.78 9.41
C ASN A 417 -5.39 -11.49 10.55
N ALA A 418 -4.11 -11.26 10.23
CA ALA A 418 -3.10 -11.04 11.26
C ALA A 418 -3.30 -9.73 12.03
N LEU A 419 -3.88 -8.69 11.39
CA LEU A 419 -4.21 -7.44 12.08
C LEU A 419 -5.29 -7.62 13.14
N GLN A 420 -6.35 -8.38 12.84
CA GLN A 420 -7.37 -8.71 13.84
C GLN A 420 -6.78 -9.47 15.03
N GLY A 421 -5.83 -10.38 14.76
CA GLY A 421 -5.14 -11.14 15.82
C GLY A 421 -4.30 -10.26 16.75
N ILE A 422 -3.54 -9.31 16.17
CA ILE A 422 -2.68 -8.42 16.95
C ILE A 422 -3.51 -7.35 17.67
N THR A 423 -4.54 -6.78 17.06
CA THR A 423 -5.41 -5.78 17.72
C THR A 423 -6.22 -6.39 18.88
N ALA A 424 -6.61 -7.65 18.78
CA ALA A 424 -7.25 -8.35 19.90
C ALA A 424 -6.32 -8.50 21.11
N MET A 425 -5.03 -8.80 20.91
CA MET A 425 -4.05 -8.82 21.98
C MET A 425 -3.77 -7.40 22.51
N ALA A 426 -3.78 -6.38 21.64
CA ALA A 426 -3.60 -4.98 22.03
C ALA A 426 -4.67 -4.52 23.03
N VAL A 427 -5.92 -5.01 22.95
CA VAL A 427 -6.97 -4.72 23.94
C VAL A 427 -6.51 -5.07 25.36
N ILE A 428 -5.82 -6.20 25.52
CA ILE A 428 -5.31 -6.61 26.84
C ILE A 428 -4.12 -5.75 27.26
N ALA A 429 -3.19 -5.52 26.31
CA ALA A 429 -1.94 -4.80 26.57
C ALA A 429 -2.15 -3.32 26.94
N ASN A 430 -3.19 -2.66 26.42
CA ASN A 430 -3.45 -1.23 26.61
C ASN A 430 -4.51 -0.90 27.66
N GLY A 431 -4.91 -1.88 28.49
CA GLY A 431 -5.89 -1.65 29.54
C GLY A 431 -7.35 -1.63 29.08
N GLY A 432 -7.67 -2.27 27.97
CA GLY A 432 -9.04 -2.62 27.57
C GLY A 432 -9.63 -1.85 26.42
N TYR A 433 -8.83 -1.23 25.56
CA TYR A 433 -9.32 -0.47 24.42
C TYR A 433 -9.02 -1.15 23.07
N LEU A 434 -10.05 -1.27 22.24
CA LEU A 434 -9.84 -1.61 20.83
C LEU A 434 -9.30 -0.39 20.09
N ILE A 435 -8.17 -0.58 19.41
CA ILE A 435 -7.47 0.45 18.65
C ILE A 435 -7.63 0.21 17.14
N GLN A 436 -7.55 1.27 16.36
CA GLN A 436 -7.42 1.19 14.91
C GLN A 436 -5.93 1.15 14.52
N PRO A 437 -5.45 0.05 13.90
CA PRO A 437 -4.09 0.04 13.37
C PRO A 437 -3.97 0.99 12.19
N HIS A 438 -2.82 1.65 12.04
CA HIS A 438 -2.57 2.58 10.93
C HIS A 438 -1.09 2.69 10.59
N ILE A 439 -0.82 3.04 9.34
CA ILE A 439 0.54 3.28 8.82
C ILE A 439 0.84 4.75 8.55
N LEU A 440 -0.16 5.62 8.48
CA LEU A 440 0.06 7.06 8.29
C LEU A 440 0.39 7.72 9.62
N LYS A 441 1.55 8.37 9.71
CA LYS A 441 1.90 9.28 10.81
C LYS A 441 1.37 10.69 10.56
N GLY A 442 1.43 11.14 9.30
CA GLY A 442 0.90 12.44 8.91
C GLY A 442 1.23 12.82 7.47
N ILE A 443 0.63 13.92 7.02
CA ILE A 443 0.77 14.49 5.68
C ILE A 443 1.52 15.81 5.81
N LYS A 444 2.56 16.02 4.99
CA LYS A 444 3.32 17.27 4.98
C LYS A 444 2.59 18.30 4.12
N GLU A 445 2.21 19.41 4.74
CA GLU A 445 1.65 20.57 4.04
C GLU A 445 2.74 21.38 3.30
N LYS A 446 2.30 22.28 2.41
CA LYS A 446 3.18 23.24 1.72
C LYS A 446 3.90 24.19 2.70
N SER A 447 3.35 24.38 3.90
CA SER A 447 3.93 25.16 5.01
C SER A 447 5.05 24.41 5.75
N GLU A 448 5.43 23.21 5.30
CA GLU A 448 6.32 22.26 5.98
C GLU A 448 5.76 21.67 7.30
N THR A 449 4.56 22.04 7.69
CA THR A 449 3.87 21.51 8.87
C THR A 449 3.37 20.08 8.58
N LEU A 450 3.60 19.17 9.52
CA LEU A 450 3.04 17.82 9.47
C LEU A 450 1.65 17.84 10.10
N ILE A 451 0.61 17.54 9.29
CA ILE A 451 -0.74 17.28 9.80
C ILE A 451 -0.76 15.85 10.30
N PRO A 452 -0.92 15.61 11.60
CA PRO A 452 -0.91 14.26 12.14
C PRO A 452 -2.14 13.48 11.67
N TRP A 453 -2.00 12.15 11.62
CA TRP A 453 -3.13 11.26 11.41
C TRP A 453 -4.13 11.38 12.57
N THR A 454 -5.42 11.36 12.22
CA THR A 454 -6.52 11.38 13.19
C THR A 454 -7.35 10.14 12.98
N GLY A 455 -7.27 9.21 13.92
CA GLY A 455 -8.00 7.94 13.87
C GLY A 455 -9.39 8.00 14.49
N GLN A 456 -10.02 6.81 14.54
CA GLN A 456 -11.28 6.63 15.25
C GLN A 456 -11.07 6.68 16.77
N GLU A 457 -12.11 7.08 17.48
CA GLU A 457 -12.14 7.07 18.94
C GLU A 457 -11.98 5.63 19.45
N LYS A 458 -11.11 5.44 20.47
CA LYS A 458 -10.86 4.14 21.08
C LYS A 458 -12.13 3.60 21.75
N GLN A 459 -12.52 2.37 21.44
CA GLN A 459 -13.67 1.71 22.04
C GLN A 459 -13.23 0.86 23.23
N ARG A 460 -13.82 1.09 24.42
CA ARG A 460 -13.57 0.21 25.58
C ARG A 460 -14.25 -1.14 25.40
N VAL A 461 -13.48 -2.20 25.59
CA VAL A 461 -13.88 -3.61 25.48
C VAL A 461 -13.86 -4.30 26.84
N LEU A 462 -12.83 -4.03 27.64
CA LEU A 462 -12.57 -4.63 28.95
C LEU A 462 -12.27 -3.55 30.00
N THR A 463 -12.45 -3.92 31.28
CA THR A 463 -11.95 -3.12 32.40
C THR A 463 -10.44 -3.24 32.53
N GLN A 464 -9.82 -2.26 33.18
CA GLN A 464 -8.39 -2.28 33.50
C GLN A 464 -8.02 -3.49 34.37
N GLU A 465 -8.85 -3.83 35.36
CA GLU A 465 -8.66 -4.94 36.28
C GLU A 465 -8.60 -6.29 35.54
N THR A 466 -9.53 -6.51 34.60
CA THR A 466 -9.52 -7.73 33.77
C THR A 466 -8.25 -7.80 32.92
N CYS A 467 -7.79 -6.68 32.34
CA CYS A 467 -6.55 -6.63 31.56
C CYS A 467 -5.32 -6.95 32.40
N GLU A 468 -5.19 -6.40 33.62
CA GLU A 468 -4.09 -6.70 34.54
C GLU A 468 -4.07 -8.18 34.95
N THR A 469 -5.25 -8.75 35.20
CA THR A 469 -5.41 -10.16 35.49
C THR A 469 -4.96 -11.04 34.33
N LEU A 470 -5.43 -10.73 33.11
CA LEU A 470 -5.05 -11.47 31.91
C LEU A 470 -3.56 -11.32 31.59
N THR A 471 -2.99 -10.14 31.78
CA THR A 471 -1.56 -9.87 31.58
C THR A 471 -0.70 -10.81 32.44
N LYS A 472 -1.03 -10.98 33.72
CA LYS A 472 -0.35 -11.92 34.63
C LYS A 472 -0.50 -13.38 34.16
N ILE A 473 -1.70 -13.78 33.73
CA ILE A 473 -1.93 -15.12 33.15
C ILE A 473 -1.09 -15.34 31.91
N LEU A 474 -1.05 -14.37 31.02
CA LEU A 474 -0.30 -14.45 29.74
C LEU A 474 1.22 -14.41 29.95
N GLN A 475 1.72 -13.85 31.05
CA GLN A 475 3.12 -13.94 31.43
C GLN A 475 3.49 -15.42 31.76
N GLY A 476 2.65 -16.17 32.45
CA GLY A 476 2.87 -17.59 32.71
C GLY A 476 3.01 -18.45 31.45
N VAL A 477 2.52 -17.99 30.29
CA VAL A 477 2.73 -18.68 28.99
C VAL A 477 4.20 -18.68 28.56
N THR A 478 4.96 -17.64 28.91
CA THR A 478 6.37 -17.47 28.52
C THR A 478 7.34 -17.94 29.61
N GLU A 479 6.84 -18.26 30.79
CA GLU A 479 7.60 -18.80 31.91
C GLU A 479 7.86 -20.31 31.75
N PRO A 480 8.81 -20.89 32.54
CA PRO A 480 9.03 -22.33 32.55
C PRO A 480 7.73 -23.09 32.92
N GLY A 481 7.34 -24.06 32.10
CA GLY A 481 6.09 -24.81 32.23
C GLY A 481 4.91 -24.26 31.45
N GLY A 482 5.01 -23.07 30.89
CA GLY A 482 4.09 -22.51 29.91
C GLY A 482 4.29 -23.10 28.51
N THR A 483 3.47 -22.65 27.51
CA THR A 483 3.52 -23.18 26.15
C THR A 483 4.57 -22.49 25.25
N ALA A 484 5.20 -21.40 25.70
CA ALA A 484 6.21 -20.64 24.93
C ALA A 484 7.40 -20.14 25.77
N PRO A 485 8.12 -20.99 26.50
CA PRO A 485 9.31 -20.55 27.25
C PRO A 485 10.41 -19.97 26.34
N LEU A 486 10.39 -20.31 25.05
CA LEU A 486 11.32 -19.77 24.04
C LEU A 486 11.02 -18.31 23.65
N ALA A 487 9.89 -17.74 24.03
CA ALA A 487 9.58 -16.32 23.87
C ALA A 487 10.13 -15.46 25.02
N ASN A 488 10.57 -16.07 26.13
CA ASN A 488 11.08 -15.36 27.29
C ASN A 488 12.36 -14.58 26.95
N ILE A 489 12.42 -13.32 27.41
CA ILE A 489 13.57 -12.43 27.26
C ILE A 489 14.05 -12.08 28.68
N PRO A 490 15.25 -12.50 29.07
CA PRO A 490 15.78 -12.20 30.40
C PRO A 490 15.79 -10.70 30.71
N GLY A 491 15.26 -10.32 31.86
CA GLY A 491 15.17 -8.93 32.30
C GLY A 491 13.95 -8.16 31.78
N TYR A 492 13.06 -8.80 31.04
CA TYR A 492 11.83 -8.17 30.52
C TYR A 492 10.59 -9.02 30.83
N ASN A 493 9.49 -8.35 31.14
CA ASN A 493 8.21 -9.00 31.39
C ASN A 493 7.45 -9.17 30.07
N ILE A 494 7.42 -10.39 29.55
CA ILE A 494 6.76 -10.73 28.28
C ILE A 494 5.47 -11.49 28.58
N SER A 495 4.36 -10.99 28.06
CA SER A 495 3.06 -11.66 28.07
C SER A 495 2.69 -12.08 26.64
N GLY A 496 2.15 -13.30 26.46
CA GLY A 496 1.83 -13.73 25.10
C GLY A 496 1.00 -15.01 25.03
N LYS A 497 0.69 -15.43 23.80
CA LYS A 497 -0.07 -16.65 23.52
C LYS A 497 0.38 -17.32 22.24
N THR A 498 0.54 -18.63 22.30
CA THR A 498 0.78 -19.50 21.15
C THR A 498 -0.50 -19.80 20.39
N GLY A 499 -0.40 -19.94 19.07
CA GLY A 499 -1.42 -20.51 18.21
C GLY A 499 -0.86 -21.65 17.36
N THR A 500 -1.68 -22.65 17.14
CA THR A 500 -1.43 -23.72 16.18
C THR A 500 -2.79 -24.10 15.60
N GLY A 501 -3.10 -23.57 14.43
CA GLY A 501 -4.33 -23.79 13.69
C GLY A 501 -4.14 -24.83 12.59
N GLN A 502 -5.05 -25.77 12.43
CA GLN A 502 -5.08 -26.67 11.28
C GLN A 502 -5.66 -25.92 10.07
N LYS A 503 -5.08 -26.14 8.89
CA LYS A 503 -5.67 -25.58 7.66
C LYS A 503 -6.83 -26.45 7.16
N ILE A 504 -7.82 -25.78 6.60
CA ILE A 504 -8.93 -26.45 5.93
C ILE A 504 -8.53 -26.65 4.47
N VAL A 505 -8.50 -27.91 4.03
CA VAL A 505 -8.21 -28.32 2.65
C VAL A 505 -9.37 -29.16 2.16
N ASN A 506 -9.99 -28.76 1.05
CA ASN A 506 -11.18 -29.43 0.48
C ASN A 506 -12.31 -29.63 1.50
N GLY A 507 -12.54 -28.64 2.37
CA GLY A 507 -13.61 -28.65 3.38
C GLY A 507 -13.33 -29.49 4.64
N HIS A 508 -12.12 -30.03 4.79
CA HIS A 508 -11.71 -30.84 5.95
C HIS A 508 -10.43 -30.28 6.59
N TYR A 509 -10.30 -30.45 7.90
CA TYR A 509 -9.05 -30.13 8.59
C TYR A 509 -7.91 -31.02 8.13
N SER A 510 -6.84 -30.41 7.65
CA SER A 510 -5.63 -31.12 7.22
C SER A 510 -4.91 -31.75 8.43
N LYS A 511 -4.29 -32.90 8.21
CA LYS A 511 -3.47 -33.58 9.23
C LYS A 511 -2.01 -33.12 9.21
N ASP A 512 -1.57 -32.46 8.14
CA ASP A 512 -0.17 -32.13 7.85
C ASP A 512 0.08 -30.65 7.54
N ARG A 513 -0.99 -29.83 7.43
CA ARG A 513 -0.88 -28.40 7.15
C ARG A 513 -1.41 -27.58 8.30
N PHE A 514 -0.53 -26.75 8.85
CA PHE A 514 -0.80 -25.95 10.03
C PHE A 514 -0.38 -24.50 9.82
N VAL A 515 -0.98 -23.61 10.58
CA VAL A 515 -0.51 -22.24 10.79
C VAL A 515 0.03 -22.15 12.21
N ALA A 516 1.32 -21.91 12.34
CA ALA A 516 1.96 -21.66 13.62
C ALA A 516 1.99 -20.15 13.89
N SER A 517 1.62 -19.73 15.09
CA SER A 517 1.66 -18.31 15.46
C SER A 517 2.06 -18.10 16.91
N PHE A 518 2.59 -16.91 17.16
CA PHE A 518 2.78 -16.37 18.49
C PHE A 518 2.46 -14.88 18.46
N VAL A 519 1.68 -14.42 19.44
CA VAL A 519 1.40 -13.01 19.65
C VAL A 519 1.72 -12.67 21.09
N GLY A 520 2.49 -11.60 21.31
CA GLY A 520 2.91 -11.21 22.66
C GLY A 520 3.33 -9.75 22.72
N PHE A 521 3.35 -9.21 23.93
CA PHE A 521 3.70 -7.83 24.21
C PHE A 521 4.65 -7.71 25.38
N LEU A 522 5.38 -6.61 25.37
CA LEU A 522 6.25 -6.18 26.43
C LEU A 522 5.46 -5.33 27.42
N GLN A 523 5.60 -5.64 28.72
CA GLN A 523 5.16 -4.77 29.80
C GLN A 523 6.35 -3.90 30.23
N HIS A 524 6.43 -2.68 29.71
CA HIS A 524 7.51 -1.75 30.06
C HIS A 524 7.01 -0.30 29.96
N LYS A 525 7.46 0.56 30.87
CA LYS A 525 7.01 1.95 30.94
C LYS A 525 7.41 2.80 29.71
N ASP A 526 8.59 2.49 29.11
CA ASP A 526 9.19 3.29 28.05
C ASP A 526 8.98 2.67 26.65
N ALA A 527 8.38 1.47 26.56
CA ALA A 527 8.13 0.80 25.28
C ALA A 527 6.80 0.06 25.27
N ARG A 528 5.94 0.41 24.34
CA ARG A 528 4.58 -0.14 24.19
C ARG A 528 4.52 -1.02 22.95
N MET A 529 5.32 -2.08 22.97
CA MET A 529 5.52 -2.93 21.80
C MET A 529 4.76 -4.24 21.90
N LEU A 530 4.03 -4.57 20.84
CA LEU A 530 3.35 -5.84 20.65
C LEU A 530 3.76 -6.42 19.30
N VAL A 531 4.09 -7.71 19.27
CA VAL A 531 4.56 -8.41 18.06
C VAL A 531 3.69 -9.65 17.82
N LEU A 532 3.31 -9.84 16.57
CA LEU A 532 2.70 -11.08 16.08
C LEU A 532 3.60 -11.68 15.01
N VAL A 533 3.88 -12.99 15.14
CA VAL A 533 4.54 -13.79 14.09
C VAL A 533 3.60 -14.92 13.69
N LYS A 534 3.37 -15.05 12.37
CA LYS A 534 2.55 -16.11 11.75
C LYS A 534 3.39 -16.85 10.72
N VAL A 535 3.47 -18.16 10.83
CA VAL A 535 4.20 -19.04 9.92
C VAL A 535 3.22 -20.03 9.29
N ASP A 536 3.08 -19.97 7.98
CA ASP A 536 2.16 -20.81 7.23
C ASP A 536 2.86 -22.08 6.72
N GLU A 537 2.28 -23.23 7.05
CA GLU A 537 2.77 -24.57 6.68
C GLU A 537 4.26 -24.83 7.02
N PRO A 538 4.74 -24.54 8.24
CA PRO A 538 6.12 -24.83 8.61
C PRO A 538 6.39 -26.33 8.67
N LYS A 539 7.60 -26.74 8.29
CA LYS A 539 8.06 -28.14 8.29
C LYS A 539 9.48 -28.25 8.87
N PRO A 540 9.85 -29.32 9.57
CA PRO A 540 9.02 -30.48 9.99
C PRO A 540 8.19 -30.20 11.25
N VAL A 541 8.41 -29.08 11.94
CA VAL A 541 7.77 -28.70 13.21
C VAL A 541 6.71 -27.63 12.96
N TYR A 542 5.56 -27.75 13.61
CA TYR A 542 4.42 -26.85 13.39
C TYR A 542 3.85 -26.19 14.65
N TYR A 543 4.42 -26.42 15.83
CA TYR A 543 3.94 -25.80 17.06
C TYR A 543 4.39 -24.33 17.16
N GLY A 544 3.44 -23.41 17.43
CA GLY A 544 3.71 -21.98 17.56
C GLY A 544 4.80 -21.63 18.58
N GLY A 545 4.84 -22.33 19.71
CA GLY A 545 5.86 -22.17 20.74
C GLY A 545 7.29 -22.57 20.33
N LEU A 546 7.42 -23.41 19.28
CA LEU A 546 8.72 -23.87 18.76
C LEU A 546 9.15 -23.13 17.48
N VAL A 547 8.17 -22.64 16.69
CA VAL A 547 8.43 -22.04 15.37
C VAL A 547 8.34 -20.51 15.43
N ALA A 548 7.23 -19.96 15.97
CA ALA A 548 6.96 -18.53 15.98
C ALA A 548 7.52 -17.81 17.22
N ALA A 549 7.53 -18.47 18.39
CA ALA A 549 8.01 -17.85 19.63
C ALA A 549 9.51 -17.47 19.63
N PRO A 550 10.43 -18.27 19.04
CA PRO A 550 11.83 -17.85 18.91
C PRO A 550 11.99 -16.60 18.01
N ALA A 551 11.27 -16.53 16.89
CA ALA A 551 11.30 -15.36 16.02
C ALA A 551 10.73 -14.11 16.71
N PHE A 552 9.62 -14.28 17.43
CA PHE A 552 9.10 -13.21 18.29
C PHE A 552 10.16 -12.70 19.27
N LYS A 553 10.85 -13.60 19.98
CA LYS A 553 11.93 -13.24 20.92
C LYS A 553 13.02 -12.42 20.24
N ASN A 554 13.50 -12.86 19.09
CA ASN A 554 14.58 -12.19 18.36
C ASN A 554 14.12 -10.81 17.87
N ILE A 555 12.94 -10.73 17.27
CA ILE A 555 12.35 -9.45 16.83
C ILE A 555 12.23 -8.49 18.02
N MET A 556 11.61 -8.92 19.12
CA MET A 556 11.43 -8.09 20.30
C MET A 556 12.77 -7.65 20.90
N TRP A 557 13.70 -8.59 21.11
CA TRP A 557 15.01 -8.30 21.67
C TRP A 557 15.80 -7.30 20.85
N ARG A 558 15.94 -7.52 19.53
CA ARG A 558 16.66 -6.61 18.62
C ARG A 558 15.99 -5.24 18.54
N SER A 559 14.65 -5.21 18.59
CA SER A 559 13.88 -3.98 18.62
C SER A 559 14.15 -3.16 19.89
N LEU A 560 14.18 -3.83 21.04
CA LEU A 560 14.49 -3.19 22.35
C LEU A 560 15.90 -2.63 22.37
N GLN A 561 16.86 -3.35 21.79
CA GLN A 561 18.24 -2.85 21.63
C GLN A 561 18.29 -1.61 20.73
N HIS A 562 17.59 -1.64 19.59
CA HIS A 562 17.52 -0.49 18.69
C HIS A 562 16.88 0.75 19.33
N LEU A 563 15.84 0.54 20.13
CA LEU A 563 15.13 1.61 20.83
C LEU A 563 15.80 2.04 22.13
N ASN A 564 16.93 1.40 22.51
CA ASN A 564 17.65 1.64 23.76
C ASN A 564 16.78 1.49 25.02
N VAL A 565 15.88 0.51 25.02
CA VAL A 565 15.03 0.20 26.18
C VAL A 565 15.80 -0.73 27.14
N PRO A 566 16.14 -0.29 28.36
CA PRO A 566 16.90 -1.10 29.29
C PRO A 566 16.03 -2.18 29.95
N PRO A 567 16.61 -3.31 30.41
CA PRO A 567 15.90 -4.29 31.25
C PRO A 567 15.44 -3.69 32.57
N GLU A 568 14.24 -4.07 33.06
CA GLU A 568 13.69 -3.57 34.33
C GLU A 568 14.55 -3.93 35.57
N VAL A 569 15.22 -5.08 35.54
CA VAL A 569 16.07 -5.53 36.64
C VAL A 569 17.28 -4.61 36.88
N PHE A 570 17.83 -4.01 35.82
CA PHE A 570 18.92 -3.02 35.96
C PHE A 570 18.45 -1.70 36.59
N GLU A 571 17.20 -1.33 36.44
CA GLU A 571 16.64 -0.12 37.08
C GLU A 571 16.48 -0.29 38.59
N GLU A 572 16.11 -1.45 39.05
CA GLU A 572 16.01 -1.72 40.53
C GLU A 572 17.38 -1.76 41.16
N GLU A 573 18.36 -2.40 40.57
CA GLU A 573 19.75 -2.40 41.06
C GLU A 573 20.37 -0.99 41.06
N HIS A 574 20.13 -0.19 40.00
CA HIS A 574 20.61 1.20 39.94
C HIS A 574 19.94 2.08 41.01
N LYS A 575 18.63 1.92 41.24
CA LYS A 575 17.92 2.63 42.31
C LYS A 575 18.41 2.24 43.69
N LEU A 576 18.81 0.98 43.90
CA LEU A 576 19.42 0.51 45.13
C LEU A 576 20.84 1.06 45.34
N VAL A 577 21.63 1.18 44.29
CA VAL A 577 22.99 1.77 44.33
C VAL A 577 22.95 3.29 44.54
N MET A 578 21.98 4.01 43.95
CA MET A 578 21.81 5.45 44.15
C MET A 578 21.18 5.82 45.51
N ARG A 579 20.60 4.84 46.25
CA ARG A 579 20.06 5.05 47.60
C ARG A 579 21.06 4.71 48.72
N ARG A 580 22.23 4.22 48.37
CA ARG A 580 23.40 4.04 49.27
C ARG A 580 24.41 5.18 49.06
#